data_d9518a4a9352ef8327d5b5888c43a8a5
#
_entry.id   d9518a4a9352ef8327d5b5888c43a8a5
#
_cell.length_a   1.000
_cell.length_b   1.000
_cell.length_c   1.000
_cell.angle_alpha   90.00
_cell.angle_beta   90.00
_cell.angle_gamma   90.00
#
_symmetry.space_group_name_H-M   'P 1'
#
loop_
_entity.id
_entity.type
_entity.pdbx_description
1 polymer ?
#
loop_
_entity_poly.entity_id
_entity_poly.type
_entity_poly.pdbx_seq_one_letter_code
_entity_poly.pdbx_strand_id
1 'polypeptide(L)'
;IIINRASYKEDLTNAPDAIKELGKYELRKYELNRQKRILANKKDKDSKRRLIKLEKFQTTKDFDFTHIIIADYGLRLLQVAPLLPYYDIDPEIVRFVGTGVWDDEVFYDEPSLNGSIYPGIEFNKRQKLNDDYYNIYKERLLRTSTLPYDLVGLLDYLINNEFTTLGLYKTLQNKNIRFAGVDGNFYFSNNTIERDLQVLEIKDGQANVISK
;
A
#
# COMPACT_ATOMS: atom_id res chain seq x y z
N ILE A 1 -4.01 -15.35 -6.82
CA ILE A 1 -5.23 -15.99 -6.26
C ILE A 1 -5.46 -15.39 -4.88
N ILE A 2 -6.67 -14.86 -4.65
CA ILE A 2 -7.09 -14.39 -3.32
C ILE A 2 -7.60 -15.62 -2.56
N ILE A 3 -6.95 -15.94 -1.44
CA ILE A 3 -7.27 -17.14 -0.64
C ILE A 3 -8.13 -16.81 0.60
N ASN A 4 -8.07 -15.57 1.11
CA ASN A 4 -8.87 -15.14 2.24
C ASN A 4 -9.20 -13.65 2.15
N ARG A 5 -10.28 -13.22 2.82
CA ARG A 5 -10.68 -11.81 2.96
C ARG A 5 -11.20 -11.57 4.36
N ALA A 6 -10.85 -10.43 4.94
CA ALA A 6 -11.43 -9.96 6.18
C ALA A 6 -11.90 -8.50 5.98
N SER A 7 -12.92 -8.12 6.71
CA SER A 7 -13.42 -6.74 6.72
C SER A 7 -13.65 -6.30 8.15
N TYR A 8 -13.49 -5.02 8.40
CA TYR A 8 -13.73 -4.40 9.68
C TYR A 8 -14.61 -3.16 9.52
N LYS A 9 -15.25 -2.78 10.62
CA LYS A 9 -16.17 -1.66 10.66
C LYS A 9 -15.41 -0.33 10.51
N GLU A 10 -16.16 0.70 10.17
CA GLU A 10 -15.63 2.06 10.02
C GLU A 10 -14.99 2.61 11.29
N ASP A 11 -15.55 2.26 12.45
CA ASP A 11 -15.07 2.61 13.79
C ASP A 11 -13.90 1.75 14.29
N LEU A 12 -13.41 0.81 13.48
CA LEU A 12 -12.30 -0.12 13.76
C LEU A 12 -12.53 -1.04 14.99
N THR A 13 -13.70 -1.06 15.58
CA THR A 13 -13.96 -1.83 16.83
C THR A 13 -13.70 -3.32 16.68
N ASN A 14 -13.88 -3.88 15.49
CA ASN A 14 -13.63 -5.29 15.19
C ASN A 14 -12.37 -5.53 14.34
N ALA A 15 -11.53 -4.53 14.12
CA ALA A 15 -10.30 -4.68 13.35
C ALA A 15 -9.33 -5.72 13.95
N PRO A 16 -9.14 -5.78 15.29
CA PRO A 16 -8.34 -6.82 15.93
C PRO A 16 -8.82 -8.24 15.61
N ASP A 17 -10.12 -8.48 15.63
CA ASP A 17 -10.68 -9.81 15.36
C ASP A 17 -10.58 -10.16 13.88
N ALA A 18 -10.84 -9.21 12.99
CA ALA A 18 -10.67 -9.39 11.55
C ALA A 18 -9.20 -9.73 11.16
N ILE A 19 -8.23 -9.09 11.80
CA ILE A 19 -6.80 -9.37 11.58
C ILE A 19 -6.40 -10.74 12.13
N LYS A 20 -6.88 -11.11 13.33
CA LYS A 20 -6.65 -12.45 13.89
C LYS A 20 -7.20 -13.55 13.00
N GLU A 21 -8.41 -13.34 12.47
CA GLU A 21 -9.04 -14.28 11.54
C GLU A 21 -8.25 -14.39 10.24
N LEU A 22 -7.90 -13.24 9.62
CA LEU A 22 -7.11 -13.19 8.40
C LEU A 22 -5.78 -13.93 8.54
N GLY A 23 -5.06 -13.66 9.63
CA GLY A 23 -3.77 -14.24 9.95
C GLY A 23 -3.85 -15.64 10.58
N LYS A 24 -5.05 -16.21 10.76
CA LYS A 24 -5.25 -17.50 11.46
C LYS A 24 -4.52 -17.56 12.80
N TYR A 25 -4.59 -16.49 13.59
CA TYR A 25 -3.80 -16.30 14.81
C TYR A 25 -3.99 -17.45 15.80
N GLU A 26 -5.22 -17.85 16.09
CA GLU A 26 -5.48 -18.90 17.07
C GLU A 26 -4.97 -20.28 16.59
N LEU A 27 -5.07 -20.57 15.30
CA LEU A 27 -4.53 -21.80 14.72
C LEU A 27 -3.00 -21.83 14.83
N ARG A 28 -2.33 -20.75 14.44
CA ARG A 28 -0.87 -20.64 14.53
C ARG A 28 -0.37 -20.71 15.97
N LYS A 29 -1.12 -20.12 16.92
CA LYS A 29 -0.85 -20.22 18.36
C LYS A 29 -1.00 -21.65 18.87
N TYR A 30 -2.07 -22.33 18.47
CA TYR A 30 -2.28 -23.75 18.82
C TYR A 30 -1.16 -24.62 18.30
N GLU A 31 -0.76 -24.47 17.03
CA GLU A 31 0.31 -25.24 16.42
C GLU A 31 1.67 -24.99 17.10
N LEU A 32 1.98 -23.75 17.45
CA LEU A 32 3.19 -23.44 18.20
C LEU A 32 3.20 -24.14 19.58
N ASN A 33 2.09 -24.06 20.29
CA ASN A 33 1.97 -24.71 21.61
C ASN A 33 2.08 -26.23 21.50
N ARG A 34 1.54 -26.83 20.43
CA ARG A 34 1.70 -28.23 20.11
C ARG A 34 3.16 -28.60 19.86
N GLN A 35 3.88 -27.81 19.06
CA GLN A 35 5.31 -28.00 18.81
C GLN A 35 6.14 -27.90 20.09
N LYS A 36 5.86 -26.87 20.94
CA LYS A 36 6.53 -26.71 22.24
C LYS A 36 6.33 -27.93 23.15
N ARG A 37 5.11 -28.47 23.23
CA ARG A 37 4.82 -29.70 24.03
C ARG A 37 5.57 -30.90 23.52
N ILE A 38 5.64 -31.11 22.21
CA ILE A 38 6.39 -32.23 21.59
C ILE A 38 7.87 -32.10 21.92
N LEU A 39 8.46 -30.94 21.80
CA LEU A 39 9.87 -30.68 22.09
C LEU A 39 10.19 -30.83 23.59
N ALA A 40 9.29 -30.38 24.46
CA ALA A 40 9.45 -30.49 25.91
C ALA A 40 9.51 -31.95 26.39
N ASN A 41 8.81 -32.85 25.72
CA ASN A 41 8.84 -34.30 26.02
C ASN A 41 10.10 -34.99 25.54
N LYS A 42 10.94 -34.33 24.72
CA LYS A 42 12.20 -34.89 24.21
C LYS A 42 13.36 -34.50 25.13
N LYS A 43 14.22 -35.47 25.44
CA LYS A 43 15.36 -35.29 26.37
C LYS A 43 16.67 -34.85 25.68
N ASP A 44 16.70 -34.90 24.35
CA ASP A 44 17.91 -34.60 23.58
C ASP A 44 18.23 -33.08 23.60
N LYS A 45 19.51 -32.77 23.39
CA LYS A 45 20.05 -31.41 23.49
C LYS A 45 19.52 -30.48 22.38
N ASP A 46 19.25 -31.00 21.21
CA ASP A 46 18.78 -30.23 20.07
C ASP A 46 17.31 -29.81 20.21
N SER A 47 16.49 -30.72 20.73
CA SER A 47 15.09 -30.41 21.08
C SER A 47 14.99 -29.34 22.14
N LYS A 48 15.84 -29.38 23.17
CA LYS A 48 15.91 -28.31 24.19
C LYS A 48 16.29 -26.95 23.60
N ARG A 49 17.30 -26.92 22.71
CA ARG A 49 17.69 -25.67 22.02
C ARG A 49 16.58 -25.10 21.14
N ARG A 50 15.86 -25.98 20.43
CA ARG A 50 14.72 -25.56 19.60
C ARG A 50 13.58 -25.03 20.47
N LEU A 51 13.29 -25.67 21.60
CA LEU A 51 12.27 -25.21 22.53
C LEU A 51 12.54 -23.80 23.01
N ILE A 52 13.77 -23.51 23.48
CA ILE A 52 14.20 -22.17 23.93
C ILE A 52 13.99 -21.11 22.84
N LYS A 53 14.27 -21.47 21.57
CA LYS A 53 14.02 -20.55 20.45
C LYS A 53 12.53 -20.28 20.25
N LEU A 54 11.69 -21.31 20.34
CA LEU A 54 10.25 -21.19 20.15
C LEU A 54 9.55 -20.47 21.31
N GLU A 55 10.12 -20.47 22.52
CA GLU A 55 9.56 -19.75 23.68
C GLU A 55 9.43 -18.25 23.45
N LYS A 56 10.25 -17.67 22.56
CA LYS A 56 10.23 -16.25 22.20
C LYS A 56 9.04 -15.84 21.33
N PHE A 57 8.31 -16.79 20.75
CA PHE A 57 7.22 -16.53 19.82
C PHE A 57 5.86 -16.84 20.45
N GLN A 58 4.83 -16.11 20.02
CA GLN A 58 3.45 -16.35 20.43
C GLN A 58 2.69 -17.23 19.43
N THR A 59 3.07 -17.19 18.14
CA THR A 59 2.49 -18.01 17.09
C THR A 59 3.59 -18.62 16.20
N THR A 60 3.24 -19.59 15.35
CA THR A 60 4.15 -19.99 14.26
C THR A 60 4.24 -18.88 13.22
N LYS A 61 5.35 -18.82 12.49
CA LYS A 61 5.55 -17.91 11.36
C LYS A 61 5.13 -18.54 10.02
N ASP A 62 4.35 -19.60 10.06
CA ASP A 62 3.88 -20.31 8.86
C ASP A 62 2.58 -19.68 8.37
N PHE A 63 2.62 -19.07 7.19
CA PHE A 63 1.48 -18.50 6.49
C PHE A 63 1.25 -19.28 5.19
N ASP A 64 -0.02 -19.40 4.79
CA ASP A 64 -0.43 -19.95 3.50
C ASP A 64 -0.56 -18.86 2.41
N PHE A 65 -0.13 -17.64 2.73
CA PHE A 65 -0.08 -16.48 1.84
C PHE A 65 1.24 -15.71 2.02
N THR A 66 1.63 -14.99 0.99
CA THR A 66 2.86 -14.21 0.95
C THR A 66 2.61 -12.70 0.96
N HIS A 67 1.39 -12.29 0.66
CA HIS A 67 1.02 -10.87 0.55
C HIS A 67 -0.33 -10.60 1.20
N ILE A 68 -0.49 -9.42 1.79
CA ILE A 68 -1.77 -8.89 2.26
C ILE A 68 -2.04 -7.59 1.54
N ILE A 69 -3.20 -7.49 0.85
CA ILE A 69 -3.66 -6.24 0.27
C ILE A 69 -4.49 -5.51 1.34
N ILE A 70 -4.09 -4.29 1.67
CA ILE A 70 -4.78 -3.45 2.65
C ILE A 70 -5.42 -2.27 1.90
N ALA A 71 -6.74 -2.33 1.74
CA ALA A 71 -7.52 -1.32 1.04
C ALA A 71 -8.04 -0.24 2.00
N ASP A 72 -7.14 0.35 2.79
CA ASP A 72 -7.46 1.45 3.71
C ASP A 72 -6.52 2.63 3.48
N TYR A 73 -6.82 3.78 4.08
CA TYR A 73 -6.10 5.03 3.87
C TYR A 73 -6.21 5.96 5.10
N GLY A 74 -5.42 7.04 5.09
CA GLY A 74 -5.46 8.09 6.10
C GLY A 74 -5.19 7.56 7.51
N LEU A 75 -5.82 8.16 8.51
CA LEU A 75 -5.65 7.78 9.92
C LEU A 75 -6.06 6.34 10.21
N ARG A 76 -6.99 5.78 9.44
CA ARG A 76 -7.42 4.38 9.62
C ARG A 76 -6.30 3.41 9.28
N LEU A 77 -5.56 3.66 8.20
CA LEU A 77 -4.40 2.85 7.85
C LEU A 77 -3.36 2.88 8.96
N LEU A 78 -3.04 4.07 9.51
CA LEU A 78 -2.09 4.24 10.61
C LEU A 78 -2.53 3.53 11.91
N GLN A 79 -3.83 3.31 12.10
CA GLN A 79 -4.37 2.57 13.24
C GLN A 79 -4.39 1.06 13.00
N VAL A 80 -4.61 0.63 11.75
CA VAL A 80 -4.74 -0.78 11.38
C VAL A 80 -3.39 -1.44 11.12
N ALA A 81 -2.47 -0.74 10.45
CA ALA A 81 -1.18 -1.30 10.07
C ALA A 81 -0.38 -1.85 11.26
N PRO A 82 -0.27 -1.17 12.43
CA PRO A 82 0.44 -1.71 13.59
C PRO A 82 -0.21 -2.94 14.22
N LEU A 83 -1.51 -3.17 13.98
CA LEU A 83 -2.18 -4.36 14.50
C LEU A 83 -1.72 -5.65 13.81
N LEU A 84 -1.24 -5.55 12.57
CA LEU A 84 -0.73 -6.72 11.84
C LEU A 84 0.47 -7.36 12.56
N PRO A 85 1.61 -6.66 12.77
CA PRO A 85 2.72 -7.22 13.51
C PRO A 85 2.37 -7.48 14.98
N TYR A 86 1.45 -6.73 15.59
CA TYR A 86 0.97 -7.01 16.95
C TYR A 86 0.33 -8.41 17.06
N TYR A 87 -0.33 -8.88 16.01
CA TYR A 87 -0.87 -10.25 15.90
C TYR A 87 0.06 -11.21 15.13
N ASP A 88 1.37 -10.95 15.20
CA ASP A 88 2.41 -11.78 14.59
C ASP A 88 2.28 -11.95 13.06
N ILE A 89 1.70 -10.98 12.34
CA ILE A 89 1.79 -10.91 10.89
C ILE A 89 2.98 -10.00 10.56
N ASP A 90 4.14 -10.60 10.49
CA ASP A 90 5.42 -9.94 10.35
C ASP A 90 5.62 -9.42 8.91
N PRO A 91 5.83 -8.10 8.69
CA PRO A 91 6.03 -7.53 7.35
C PRO A 91 7.30 -8.06 6.65
N GLU A 92 8.27 -8.62 7.40
CA GLU A 92 9.43 -9.27 6.80
C GLU A 92 9.09 -10.63 6.15
N ILE A 93 7.97 -11.24 6.53
CA ILE A 93 7.53 -12.55 6.02
C ILE A 93 6.37 -12.39 5.06
N VAL A 94 5.41 -11.56 5.40
CA VAL A 94 4.20 -11.30 4.61
C VAL A 94 4.24 -9.85 4.15
N ARG A 95 4.47 -9.62 2.87
CA ARG A 95 4.56 -8.29 2.30
C ARG A 95 3.20 -7.61 2.27
N PHE A 96 3.12 -6.38 2.77
CA PHE A 96 1.89 -5.59 2.69
C PHE A 96 1.85 -4.85 1.36
N VAL A 97 0.66 -4.81 0.78
CA VAL A 97 0.39 -4.19 -0.51
C VAL A 97 -0.71 -3.16 -0.34
N GLY A 98 -0.40 -1.92 -0.64
CA GLY A 98 -1.34 -0.81 -0.61
C GLY A 98 -2.00 -0.54 -1.95
N THR A 99 -2.83 0.48 -1.96
CA THR A 99 -3.40 1.08 -3.17
C THR A 99 -2.75 2.44 -3.45
N GLY A 100 -3.07 3.08 -4.57
CA GLY A 100 -2.50 4.39 -4.92
C GLY A 100 -2.76 5.51 -3.91
N VAL A 101 -3.67 5.33 -2.96
CA VAL A 101 -3.89 6.28 -1.85
C VAL A 101 -2.84 6.19 -0.73
N TRP A 102 -1.93 5.21 -0.81
CA TRP A 102 -0.76 5.12 0.08
C TRP A 102 0.38 6.04 -0.33
N ASP A 103 0.25 6.71 -1.46
CA ASP A 103 1.22 7.66 -1.97
C ASP A 103 1.11 9.00 -1.21
N ASP A 104 1.36 8.94 0.11
CA ASP A 104 1.35 10.06 1.04
C ASP A 104 2.48 9.88 2.06
N GLU A 105 3.28 10.92 2.27
CA GLU A 105 4.44 10.92 3.16
C GLU A 105 4.10 10.54 4.60
N VAL A 106 2.84 10.75 5.02
CA VAL A 106 2.37 10.41 6.38
C VAL A 106 2.56 8.92 6.72
N PHE A 107 2.63 8.05 5.70
CA PHE A 107 2.79 6.60 5.88
C PHE A 107 4.25 6.15 5.89
N TYR A 108 5.18 6.97 5.42
CA TYR A 108 6.56 6.55 5.20
C TYR A 108 7.32 6.33 6.51
N ASP A 109 6.93 7.04 7.56
CA ASP A 109 7.51 6.92 8.90
C ASP A 109 6.82 5.86 9.79
N GLU A 110 5.77 5.18 9.27
CA GLU A 110 5.09 4.12 10.02
C GLU A 110 5.89 2.81 9.97
N PRO A 111 6.47 2.35 11.09
CA PRO A 111 7.38 1.20 11.09
C PRO A 111 6.75 -0.09 10.57
N SER A 112 5.44 -0.29 10.81
CA SER A 112 4.72 -1.48 10.34
C SER A 112 4.52 -1.52 8.83
N LEU A 113 4.66 -0.39 8.14
CA LEU A 113 4.57 -0.28 6.69
C LEU A 113 5.94 -0.37 5.99
N ASN A 114 7.04 -0.46 6.74
CA ASN A 114 8.36 -0.59 6.15
C ASN A 114 8.48 -1.90 5.34
N GLY A 115 8.94 -1.82 4.10
CA GLY A 115 8.96 -2.94 3.13
C GLY A 115 7.64 -3.17 2.38
N SER A 116 6.60 -2.39 2.68
CA SER A 116 5.32 -2.45 1.96
C SER A 116 5.43 -1.84 0.57
N ILE A 117 4.60 -2.31 -0.36
CA ILE A 117 4.58 -1.83 -1.74
C ILE A 117 3.21 -1.28 -2.12
N TYR A 118 3.20 -0.30 -3.04
CA TYR A 118 1.97 0.26 -3.57
C TYR A 118 2.17 0.83 -4.98
N PRO A 119 1.11 0.95 -5.81
CA PRO A 119 1.18 1.62 -7.09
C PRO A 119 1.18 3.14 -6.90
N GLY A 120 2.15 3.84 -7.46
CA GLY A 120 2.27 5.29 -7.32
C GLY A 120 3.17 5.91 -8.37
N ILE A 121 3.51 7.17 -8.15
CA ILE A 121 4.41 7.95 -8.99
C ILE A 121 5.52 8.50 -8.10
N GLU A 122 6.75 8.44 -8.58
CA GLU A 122 7.90 9.00 -7.89
C GLU A 122 7.65 10.45 -7.44
N PHE A 123 7.86 10.71 -6.14
CA PHE A 123 7.49 11.98 -5.49
C PHE A 123 8.10 13.22 -6.16
N ASN A 124 9.34 13.14 -6.61
CA ASN A 124 10.07 14.27 -7.20
C ASN A 124 9.35 14.90 -8.41
N LYS A 125 8.51 14.15 -9.13
CA LYS A 125 7.77 14.66 -10.30
C LYS A 125 6.69 15.68 -9.93
N ARG A 126 6.12 15.59 -8.73
CA ARG A 126 5.09 16.52 -8.24
C ARG A 126 5.60 17.51 -7.18
N GLN A 127 6.86 17.41 -6.79
CA GLN A 127 7.45 18.23 -5.74
C GLN A 127 7.23 19.73 -5.99
N LYS A 128 7.48 20.20 -7.21
CA LYS A 128 7.28 21.60 -7.55
C LYS A 128 5.84 22.08 -7.30
N LEU A 129 4.84 21.30 -7.68
CA LEU A 129 3.44 21.63 -7.44
C LEU A 129 3.13 21.71 -5.94
N ASN A 130 3.66 20.78 -5.16
CA ASN A 130 3.49 20.77 -3.70
C ASN A 130 4.13 22.01 -3.07
N ASP A 131 5.34 22.38 -3.49
CA ASP A 131 6.06 23.54 -2.98
C ASP A 131 5.32 24.85 -3.36
N ASP A 132 4.89 24.98 -4.60
CA ASP A 132 4.14 26.14 -5.08
C ASP A 132 2.81 26.30 -4.30
N TYR A 133 2.09 25.20 -4.09
CA TYR A 133 0.85 25.20 -3.32
C TYR A 133 1.10 25.60 -1.85
N TYR A 134 2.11 24.99 -1.21
CA TYR A 134 2.46 25.32 0.16
C TYR A 134 2.90 26.77 0.33
N ASN A 135 3.63 27.33 -0.64
CA ASN A 135 4.06 28.71 -0.59
C ASN A 135 2.89 29.70 -0.60
N ILE A 136 1.80 29.36 -1.31
CA ILE A 136 0.60 30.19 -1.43
C ILE A 136 -0.34 30.00 -0.23
N TYR A 137 -0.67 28.75 0.08
CA TYR A 137 -1.76 28.42 1.02
C TYR A 137 -1.30 28.06 2.42
N LYS A 138 0.01 27.77 2.61
CA LYS A 138 0.62 27.28 3.86
C LYS A 138 0.00 25.97 4.37
N GLU A 139 -0.56 25.21 3.46
CA GLU A 139 -1.19 23.91 3.68
C GLU A 139 -0.59 22.86 2.74
N ARG A 140 -0.69 21.58 3.11
CA ARG A 140 -0.26 20.49 2.23
C ARG A 140 -1.29 20.26 1.14
N LEU A 141 -0.82 20.06 -0.08
CA LEU A 141 -1.67 19.67 -1.20
C LEU A 141 -2.23 18.25 -0.95
N LEU A 142 -3.54 18.11 -1.06
CA LEU A 142 -4.17 16.79 -0.99
C LEU A 142 -3.70 15.93 -2.16
N ARG A 143 -3.39 14.65 -1.90
CA ARG A 143 -2.88 13.72 -2.91
C ARG A 143 -3.76 13.64 -4.17
N THR A 144 -5.07 13.71 -4.01
CA THR A 144 -6.04 13.65 -5.10
C THR A 144 -6.12 14.92 -5.95
N SER A 145 -5.56 16.05 -5.49
CA SER A 145 -5.62 17.33 -6.20
C SER A 145 -4.79 17.37 -7.49
N THR A 146 -3.87 16.45 -7.68
CA THR A 146 -3.10 16.32 -8.91
C THR A 146 -3.98 15.94 -10.11
N LEU A 147 -5.07 15.22 -9.88
CA LEU A 147 -6.02 14.81 -10.94
C LEU A 147 -6.69 16.01 -11.61
N PRO A 148 -7.42 16.90 -10.87
CA PRO A 148 -8.01 18.09 -11.48
C PRO A 148 -6.96 19.06 -12.02
N TYR A 149 -5.78 19.16 -11.39
CA TYR A 149 -4.71 20.01 -11.90
C TYR A 149 -4.27 19.59 -13.31
N ASP A 150 -3.99 18.29 -13.52
CA ASP A 150 -3.61 17.77 -14.82
C ASP A 150 -4.72 17.92 -15.86
N LEU A 151 -6.01 17.79 -15.46
CA LEU A 151 -7.14 17.98 -16.34
C LEU A 151 -7.29 19.43 -16.80
N VAL A 152 -7.10 20.41 -15.89
CA VAL A 152 -7.13 21.83 -16.25
C VAL A 152 -5.99 22.16 -17.22
N GLY A 153 -4.79 21.65 -16.98
CA GLY A 153 -3.66 21.80 -17.91
C GLY A 153 -3.93 21.20 -19.29
N LEU A 154 -4.57 20.03 -19.34
CA LEU A 154 -5.00 19.42 -20.60
C LEU A 154 -6.05 20.27 -21.31
N LEU A 155 -7.07 20.78 -20.61
CA LEU A 155 -8.11 21.63 -21.20
C LEU A 155 -7.51 22.91 -21.74
N ASP A 156 -6.61 23.58 -21.02
CA ASP A 156 -5.90 24.77 -21.51
C ASP A 156 -5.11 24.46 -22.78
N TYR A 157 -4.36 23.37 -22.81
CA TYR A 157 -3.63 22.93 -24.02
C TYR A 157 -4.59 22.71 -25.21
N LEU A 158 -5.70 22.04 -25.02
CA LEU A 158 -6.67 21.73 -26.08
C LEU A 158 -7.36 22.97 -26.62
N ILE A 159 -7.70 23.94 -25.76
CA ILE A 159 -8.31 25.22 -26.16
C ILE A 159 -7.32 26.07 -26.97
N ASN A 160 -6.09 26.20 -26.48
CA ASN A 160 -5.08 27.04 -27.11
C ASN A 160 -4.54 26.48 -28.44
N ASN A 161 -4.74 25.20 -28.72
CA ASN A 161 -4.35 24.58 -30.00
C ASN A 161 -5.49 24.44 -31.02
N GLU A 162 -6.63 25.13 -30.80
CA GLU A 162 -7.76 25.22 -31.74
C GLU A 162 -8.28 23.86 -32.26
N PHE A 163 -8.31 22.85 -31.41
CA PHE A 163 -8.85 21.55 -31.80
C PHE A 163 -10.34 21.66 -32.18
N THR A 164 -10.67 21.17 -33.37
CA THR A 164 -12.10 20.96 -33.70
C THR A 164 -12.71 19.92 -32.77
N THR A 165 -14.02 19.99 -32.54
CA THR A 165 -14.74 19.02 -31.67
C THR A 165 -14.44 17.58 -32.08
N LEU A 166 -14.41 17.30 -33.38
CA LEU A 166 -14.09 15.95 -33.90
C LEU A 166 -12.61 15.58 -33.67
N GLY A 167 -11.70 16.54 -33.85
CA GLY A 167 -10.27 16.37 -33.58
C GLY A 167 -10.01 16.06 -32.10
N LEU A 168 -10.64 16.82 -31.21
CA LEU A 168 -10.62 16.62 -29.77
C LEU A 168 -11.07 15.21 -29.40
N TYR A 169 -12.24 14.79 -29.89
CA TYR A 169 -12.77 13.47 -29.60
C TYR A 169 -11.84 12.35 -30.06
N LYS A 170 -11.28 12.44 -31.28
CA LYS A 170 -10.32 11.46 -31.81
C LYS A 170 -9.03 11.43 -30.99
N THR A 171 -8.53 12.60 -30.55
CA THR A 171 -7.33 12.70 -29.72
C THR A 171 -7.53 12.04 -28.36
N LEU A 172 -8.65 12.31 -27.70
CA LEU A 172 -8.97 11.73 -26.39
C LEU A 172 -9.26 10.23 -26.46
N GLN A 173 -9.80 9.73 -27.59
CA GLN A 173 -10.04 8.28 -27.76
C GLN A 173 -8.81 7.48 -28.20
N ASN A 174 -7.72 8.15 -28.56
CA ASN A 174 -6.53 7.46 -29.02
C ASN A 174 -5.69 6.98 -27.83
N LYS A 175 -5.76 5.69 -27.53
CA LYS A 175 -5.04 5.04 -26.43
C LYS A 175 -3.50 5.15 -26.50
N ASN A 176 -2.96 5.52 -27.67
CA ASN A 176 -1.51 5.69 -27.86
C ASN A 176 -1.04 7.11 -27.50
N ILE A 177 -1.95 8.06 -27.32
CA ILE A 177 -1.60 9.41 -26.92
C ILE A 177 -1.43 9.44 -25.40
N ARG A 178 -0.27 9.93 -24.97
CA ARG A 178 0.08 10.18 -23.57
C ARG A 178 0.15 11.66 -23.30
N PHE A 179 -0.54 12.12 -22.29
CA PHE A 179 -0.47 13.49 -21.79
C PHE A 179 0.49 13.54 -20.60
N ALA A 180 1.44 14.45 -20.62
CA ALA A 180 2.35 14.64 -19.51
C ALA A 180 1.66 15.42 -18.39
N GLY A 181 1.48 14.79 -17.24
CA GLY A 181 0.93 15.43 -16.04
C GLY A 181 1.98 15.55 -14.93
N VAL A 182 1.67 16.35 -13.92
CA VAL A 182 2.52 16.48 -12.72
C VAL A 182 2.59 15.17 -11.92
N ASP A 183 1.61 14.31 -12.13
CA ASP A 183 1.49 13.01 -11.48
C ASP A 183 1.71 11.86 -12.48
N GLY A 184 2.70 12.04 -13.35
CA GLY A 184 3.08 11.11 -14.41
C GLY A 184 2.23 11.22 -15.66
N ASN A 185 2.53 10.37 -16.64
CA ASN A 185 1.78 10.34 -17.87
C ASN A 185 0.39 9.72 -17.65
N PHE A 186 -0.60 10.28 -18.35
CA PHE A 186 -1.95 9.75 -18.34
C PHE A 186 -2.54 9.69 -19.76
N TYR A 187 -3.56 8.87 -19.94
CA TYR A 187 -4.24 8.68 -21.20
C TYR A 187 -5.69 8.27 -20.96
N PHE A 188 -6.50 8.33 -21.99
CA PHE A 188 -7.90 7.92 -21.92
C PHE A 188 -8.09 6.52 -22.49
N SER A 189 -8.79 5.68 -21.77
CA SER A 189 -9.16 4.33 -22.15
C SER A 189 -10.57 4.03 -21.66
N ASN A 190 -11.47 3.62 -22.58
CA ASN A 190 -12.86 3.27 -22.23
C ASN A 190 -13.59 4.35 -21.41
N ASN A 191 -13.44 5.62 -21.76
CA ASN A 191 -13.98 6.80 -21.06
C ASN A 191 -13.47 6.98 -19.62
N THR A 192 -12.37 6.35 -19.27
CA THR A 192 -11.68 6.52 -18.00
C THR A 192 -10.27 7.07 -18.22
N ILE A 193 -9.72 7.73 -17.20
CA ILE A 193 -8.33 8.15 -17.19
C ILE A 193 -7.52 7.03 -16.59
N GLU A 194 -6.48 6.60 -17.30
CA GLU A 194 -5.48 5.66 -16.84
C GLU A 194 -4.14 6.38 -16.73
N ARG A 195 -3.27 5.92 -15.82
CA ARG A 195 -1.92 6.46 -15.60
C ARG A 195 -0.88 5.36 -15.71
N ASP A 196 0.29 5.73 -16.18
CA ASP A 196 1.46 4.86 -16.17
C ASP A 196 2.04 4.87 -14.74
N LEU A 197 1.60 3.92 -13.91
CA LEU A 197 2.03 3.79 -12.52
C LEU A 197 3.32 2.97 -12.41
N GLN A 198 4.09 3.27 -11.39
CA GLN A 198 5.26 2.52 -10.94
C GLN A 198 4.89 1.72 -9.69
N VAL A 199 5.70 0.73 -9.34
CA VAL A 199 5.62 0.10 -8.04
C VAL A 199 6.64 0.77 -7.12
N LEU A 200 6.14 1.30 -6.01
CA LEU A 200 6.92 1.96 -4.99
C LEU A 200 7.00 1.09 -3.74
N GLU A 201 8.14 1.13 -3.05
CA GLU A 201 8.36 0.49 -1.76
C GLU A 201 8.57 1.56 -0.70
N ILE A 202 7.84 1.46 0.42
CA ILE A 202 8.09 2.27 1.62
C ILE A 202 9.30 1.69 2.33
N LYS A 203 10.38 2.45 2.42
CA LYS A 203 11.60 2.01 3.07
C LYS A 203 12.38 3.19 3.65
N ASP A 204 12.77 3.05 4.91
CA ASP A 204 13.60 4.03 5.62
C ASP A 204 13.06 5.47 5.55
N GLY A 205 11.73 5.64 5.73
CA GLY A 205 11.06 6.94 5.71
C GLY A 205 10.85 7.53 4.31
N GLN A 206 10.98 6.73 3.26
CA GLN A 206 10.87 7.19 1.87
C GLN A 206 10.13 6.18 0.99
N ALA A 207 9.59 6.67 -0.12
CA ALA A 207 9.04 5.82 -1.16
C ALA A 207 10.05 5.68 -2.32
N ASN A 208 10.48 4.46 -2.59
CA ASN A 208 11.49 4.14 -3.59
C ASN A 208 10.87 3.35 -4.75
N VAL A 209 11.18 3.73 -5.99
CA VAL A 209 10.74 2.99 -7.18
C VAL A 209 11.47 1.66 -7.26
N ILE A 210 10.74 0.55 -7.27
CA ILE A 210 11.31 -0.80 -7.40
C ILE A 210 10.97 -1.47 -8.73
N SER A 211 9.94 -0.99 -9.44
CA SER A 211 9.59 -1.45 -10.79
C SER A 211 8.91 -0.33 -11.57
N LYS A 212 9.21 -0.26 -12.86
CA LYS A 212 8.63 0.69 -13.82
C LYS A 212 7.65 -0.03 -14.74
#